data_6727f8f1cc4fb5d38a882ec1b0a67b52
#
_entry.id   6727f8f1cc4fb5d38a882ec1b0a67b52
#
_cell.length_a   1.000
_cell.length_b   1.000
_cell.length_c   1.000
_cell.angle_alpha   90.00
_cell.angle_beta   90.00
_cell.angle_gamma   90.00
#
_symmetry.space_group_name_H-M   'P 1'
#
loop_
_entity.id
_entity.type
_entity.pdbx_description
1 polymer ?
#
loop_
_entity_poly.entity_id
_entity_poly.type
_entity_poly.pdbx_seq_one_letter_code
_entity_poly.pdbx_strand_id
1 'polypeptide(L)'
;MRRGEGSGRSRTGRIRRDKNAADNSIESLDEKRIIGFGRGNGPLHDNDMVAIHEAALTVLANTGLGEASSIVVDLVVAAGGQIDSRGRLLFPPDLVTAALAGLRRDITLYGRAGDHDMTLSSGAVYVGTGGASPLIFDAGLGKYRESNLVDLYDAARLVDRLDHVHFFSRPVVARDMPDARHLDVNTAFACLAGTAKHVFTSASSPESVRDIATICYQIAGSETAFRDKPFLSLNVNHVVPPLRFDPITLDVMVEAVRFGIPVMVNCFGQLGASSPVTIAGCVTQ
;
A
#
# COMPACT_ATOMS: atom_id res chain seq x y z
N MET A 1 57.24 43.46 26.12
CA MET A 1 56.56 44.29 27.17
C MET A 1 55.10 43.87 27.21
N ARG A 2 54.63 43.41 28.42
CA ARG A 2 53.26 43.24 28.94
C ARG A 2 52.31 42.39 28.13
N ARG A 3 52.03 41.13 28.49
CA ARG A 3 51.16 40.58 29.55
C ARG A 3 49.78 41.22 29.63
N GLY A 4 48.75 40.39 29.42
CA GLY A 4 47.34 40.63 29.70
C GLY A 4 46.62 39.29 29.77
N GLU A 5 46.49 38.80 31.00
CA GLU A 5 45.68 37.64 31.38
C GLU A 5 44.20 38.01 31.41
N GLY A 6 43.35 37.01 31.23
CA GLY A 6 41.92 37.17 31.49
C GLY A 6 41.15 35.91 31.09
N SER A 7 41.15 34.94 31.93
CA SER A 7 40.08 34.48 32.80
C SER A 7 38.96 33.71 32.10
N GLY A 8 39.02 32.40 32.28
CA GLY A 8 37.99 31.45 31.94
C GLY A 8 36.68 31.61 32.75
N ARG A 9 35.58 31.24 32.16
CA ARG A 9 34.35 30.80 32.86
C ARG A 9 33.74 29.60 32.16
N SER A 10 34.08 28.43 32.68
CA SER A 10 33.31 27.20 32.56
C SER A 10 31.91 27.42 33.15
N ARG A 11 30.88 27.17 32.35
CA ARG A 11 29.53 26.95 32.86
C ARG A 11 29.07 25.55 32.45
N THR A 12 29.45 24.58 33.23
CA THR A 12 28.79 23.26 33.29
C THR A 12 27.45 23.42 33.98
N GLY A 13 26.39 23.60 33.20
CA GLY A 13 25.02 23.47 33.66
C GLY A 13 24.66 21.99 33.83
N ARG A 14 24.71 21.53 35.06
CA ARG A 14 24.26 20.20 35.47
C ARG A 14 22.73 20.17 35.39
N ILE A 15 22.15 19.53 34.37
CA ILE A 15 20.72 19.24 34.31
C ILE A 15 20.41 18.18 35.37
N ARG A 16 19.72 18.60 36.45
CA ARG A 16 19.12 17.68 37.41
C ARG A 16 18.01 16.90 36.71
N ARG A 17 18.22 15.59 36.52
CA ARG A 17 17.15 14.65 36.18
C ARG A 17 16.29 14.45 37.42
N ASP A 18 15.05 14.94 37.38
CA ASP A 18 14.03 14.56 38.35
C ASP A 18 13.74 13.07 38.23
N LYS A 19 13.96 12.36 39.32
CA LYS A 19 13.75 10.92 39.51
C LYS A 19 12.33 10.60 39.97
N ASN A 20 11.29 11.25 39.48
CA ASN A 20 9.91 10.95 39.83
C ASN A 20 9.00 10.95 38.61
N ALA A 21 9.28 10.04 37.67
CA ALA A 21 8.32 9.68 36.61
C ALA A 21 8.53 8.21 36.25
N ALA A 22 8.42 7.36 37.25
CA ALA A 22 8.32 5.93 37.04
C ALA A 22 7.20 5.43 37.96
N ASP A 23 6.01 5.54 37.51
CA ASP A 23 4.89 4.61 37.74
C ASP A 23 3.66 5.14 36.97
N ASN A 24 3.56 4.79 35.71
CA ASN A 24 2.28 4.76 35.02
C ASN A 24 2.16 3.36 34.45
N SER A 25 1.47 2.54 35.21
CA SER A 25 0.91 1.26 34.86
C SER A 25 0.32 1.32 33.44
N ILE A 26 0.71 0.35 32.63
CA ILE A 26 0.10 0.02 31.34
C ILE A 26 -1.31 -0.52 31.64
N GLU A 27 -2.23 0.36 31.98
CA GLU A 27 -3.65 0.06 32.08
C GLU A 27 -4.40 0.69 30.92
N SER A 28 -5.07 -0.19 30.16
CA SER A 28 -6.07 0.08 29.13
C SER A 28 -5.62 0.99 27.97
N LEU A 29 -4.95 0.43 27.01
CA LEU A 29 -4.97 0.96 25.64
C LEU A 29 -6.42 0.80 25.15
N ASP A 30 -7.14 1.91 25.18
CA ASP A 30 -8.48 2.03 24.60
C ASP A 30 -8.43 1.55 23.14
N GLU A 31 -9.18 0.49 22.81
CA GLU A 31 -9.24 -0.15 21.47
C GLU A 31 -9.69 0.79 20.34
N LYS A 32 -9.97 2.04 20.65
CA LYS A 32 -10.39 3.10 19.71
C LYS A 32 -9.25 3.88 19.07
N ARG A 33 -7.98 3.65 19.42
CA ARG A 33 -6.84 4.30 18.76
C ARG A 33 -6.39 3.54 17.53
N ILE A 34 -7.03 3.81 16.40
CA ILE A 34 -6.82 3.14 15.10
C ILE A 34 -5.57 3.64 14.36
N ILE A 35 -4.87 4.65 14.84
CA ILE A 35 -3.66 5.15 14.19
C ILE A 35 -2.54 5.18 15.22
N GLY A 36 -1.73 4.12 15.23
CA GLY A 36 -0.49 4.05 15.98
C GLY A 36 0.62 4.89 15.35
N PHE A 37 0.44 6.20 15.25
CA PHE A 37 1.59 7.09 15.18
C PHE A 37 2.22 7.11 16.58
N GLY A 38 3.54 6.94 16.64
CA GLY A 38 4.27 6.87 17.89
C GLY A 38 3.82 7.94 18.87
N ARG A 39 3.66 7.59 20.12
CA ARG A 39 3.14 8.46 21.19
C ARG A 39 3.81 9.84 21.13
N GLY A 40 3.07 10.86 20.73
CA GLY A 40 3.44 12.25 20.90
C GLY A 40 3.65 13.11 19.65
N ASN A 41 3.64 12.55 18.42
CA ASN A 41 3.89 13.31 17.18
C ASN A 41 2.83 13.09 16.10
N GLY A 42 1.57 12.90 16.45
CA GLY A 42 0.49 12.94 15.46
C GLY A 42 0.39 14.36 14.88
N PRO A 43 0.52 14.55 13.56
CA PRO A 43 0.44 15.87 12.93
C PRO A 43 -0.98 16.47 12.97
N LEU A 44 -1.99 15.68 13.34
CA LEU A 44 -3.40 16.05 13.38
C LEU A 44 -3.99 15.78 14.76
N HIS A 45 -4.89 16.65 15.20
CA HIS A 45 -5.74 16.40 16.38
C HIS A 45 -6.92 15.49 16.00
N ASP A 46 -7.53 14.84 16.99
CA ASP A 46 -8.67 13.93 16.76
C ASP A 46 -9.82 14.62 16.03
N ASN A 47 -10.09 15.89 16.36
CA ASN A 47 -11.11 16.70 15.67
C ASN A 47 -10.79 16.96 14.20
N ASP A 48 -9.50 17.11 13.85
CA ASP A 48 -9.09 17.30 12.45
C ASP A 48 -9.32 16.02 11.63
N MET A 49 -9.05 14.85 12.24
CA MET A 49 -9.31 13.55 11.62
C MET A 49 -10.80 13.32 11.38
N VAL A 50 -11.65 13.68 12.35
CA VAL A 50 -13.10 13.62 12.19
C VAL A 50 -13.57 14.56 11.08
N ALA A 51 -13.09 15.79 11.05
CA ALA A 51 -13.47 16.77 10.01
C ALA A 51 -13.05 16.31 8.59
N ILE A 52 -11.87 15.71 8.43
CA ILE A 52 -11.42 15.14 7.16
C ILE A 52 -12.31 13.97 6.75
N HIS A 53 -12.65 13.09 7.68
CA HIS A 53 -13.55 11.96 7.42
C HIS A 53 -14.94 12.41 6.98
N GLU A 54 -15.55 13.36 7.69
CA GLU A 54 -16.87 13.92 7.35
C GLU A 54 -16.85 14.63 5.98
N ALA A 55 -15.77 15.35 5.67
CA ALA A 55 -15.58 15.96 4.36
C ALA A 55 -15.47 14.90 3.25
N ALA A 56 -14.74 13.80 3.47
CA ALA A 56 -14.65 12.69 2.53
C ALA A 56 -16.02 12.03 2.29
N LEU A 57 -16.80 11.76 3.35
CA LEU A 57 -18.17 11.26 3.21
C LEU A 57 -19.07 12.22 2.41
N THR A 58 -18.93 13.53 2.64
CA THR A 58 -19.65 14.56 1.90
C THR A 58 -19.28 14.55 0.41
N VAL A 59 -18.00 14.44 0.08
CA VAL A 59 -17.52 14.33 -1.31
C VAL A 59 -18.06 13.07 -1.97
N LEU A 60 -17.97 11.93 -1.31
CA LEU A 60 -18.46 10.64 -1.82
C LEU A 60 -19.99 10.65 -2.05
N ALA A 61 -20.75 11.28 -1.15
CA ALA A 61 -22.21 11.33 -1.26
C ALA A 61 -22.71 12.33 -2.32
N ASN A 62 -22.08 13.49 -2.45
CA ASN A 62 -22.61 14.59 -3.28
C ASN A 62 -21.88 14.75 -4.62
N THR A 63 -20.60 14.39 -4.68
CA THR A 63 -19.79 14.49 -5.89
C THR A 63 -19.53 13.10 -6.48
N GLY A 64 -19.23 12.11 -5.64
CA GLY A 64 -18.96 10.74 -6.04
C GLY A 64 -17.75 10.60 -6.97
N LEU A 65 -17.62 9.45 -7.63
CA LEU A 65 -16.56 9.14 -8.58
C LEU A 65 -17.14 8.89 -9.99
N GLY A 66 -16.45 9.41 -11.00
CA GLY A 66 -16.79 9.17 -12.40
C GLY A 66 -16.11 7.93 -12.96
N GLU A 67 -16.51 7.53 -14.17
CA GLU A 67 -15.83 6.51 -14.98
C GLU A 67 -15.75 5.13 -14.34
N ALA A 68 -16.77 4.72 -13.55
CA ALA A 68 -16.82 3.37 -12.99
C ALA A 68 -17.13 2.33 -14.08
N SER A 69 -16.55 1.13 -13.98
CA SER A 69 -16.92 0.01 -14.84
C SER A 69 -18.36 -0.47 -14.52
N SER A 70 -19.05 -1.03 -15.52
CA SER A 70 -20.44 -1.47 -15.34
C SER A 70 -20.62 -2.46 -14.19
N ILE A 71 -19.69 -3.39 -14.03
CA ILE A 71 -19.73 -4.38 -12.95
C ILE A 71 -19.64 -3.72 -11.56
N VAL A 72 -18.82 -2.67 -11.42
CA VAL A 72 -18.68 -1.94 -10.14
C VAL A 72 -19.92 -1.06 -9.89
N VAL A 73 -20.48 -0.45 -10.95
CA VAL A 73 -21.75 0.27 -10.86
C VAL A 73 -22.84 -0.65 -10.32
N ASP A 74 -23.02 -1.84 -10.91
CA ASP A 74 -24.03 -2.81 -10.49
C ASP A 74 -23.85 -3.25 -9.03
N LEU A 75 -22.61 -3.52 -8.63
CA LEU A 75 -22.28 -3.93 -7.25
C LEU A 75 -22.60 -2.83 -6.24
N VAL A 76 -22.20 -1.57 -6.53
CA VAL A 76 -22.39 -0.44 -5.61
C VAL A 76 -23.86 -0.04 -5.53
N VAL A 77 -24.57 -0.04 -6.65
CA VAL A 77 -26.03 0.25 -6.70
C VAL A 77 -26.81 -0.84 -5.94
N ALA A 78 -26.46 -2.11 -6.11
CA ALA A 78 -27.08 -3.21 -5.36
C ALA A 78 -26.83 -3.08 -3.84
N ALA A 79 -25.74 -2.46 -3.42
CA ALA A 79 -25.39 -2.19 -2.02
C ALA A 79 -26.00 -0.87 -1.47
N GLY A 80 -26.78 -0.12 -2.27
CA GLY A 80 -27.43 1.13 -1.86
C GLY A 80 -26.77 2.39 -2.36
N GLY A 81 -25.76 2.31 -3.24
CA GLY A 81 -25.20 3.44 -3.96
C GLY A 81 -26.15 3.98 -5.04
N GLN A 82 -25.81 5.12 -5.61
CA GLN A 82 -26.66 5.82 -6.59
C GLN A 82 -25.82 6.32 -7.77
N ILE A 83 -26.50 6.56 -8.89
CA ILE A 83 -25.90 7.21 -10.07
C ILE A 83 -26.56 8.58 -10.24
N ASP A 84 -25.76 9.66 -10.35
CA ASP A 84 -26.30 10.99 -10.61
C ASP A 84 -26.59 11.19 -12.11
N SER A 85 -27.21 12.34 -12.45
CA SER A 85 -27.53 12.69 -13.83
C SER A 85 -26.33 12.87 -14.76
N ARG A 86 -25.11 12.91 -14.23
CA ARG A 86 -23.85 13.01 -14.97
C ARG A 86 -23.16 11.65 -15.11
N GLY A 87 -23.78 10.56 -14.62
CA GLY A 87 -23.20 9.21 -14.63
C GLY A 87 -22.15 8.98 -13.55
N ARG A 88 -22.10 9.81 -12.51
CA ARG A 88 -21.17 9.61 -11.40
C ARG A 88 -21.76 8.68 -10.35
N LEU A 89 -20.95 7.79 -9.84
CA LEU A 89 -21.33 6.86 -8.79
C LEU A 89 -21.21 7.52 -7.43
N LEU A 90 -22.33 7.60 -6.71
CA LEU A 90 -22.44 8.22 -5.39
C LEU A 90 -22.48 7.15 -4.30
N PHE A 91 -21.83 7.44 -3.19
CA PHE A 91 -21.71 6.56 -2.04
C PHE A 91 -22.34 7.21 -0.80
N PRO A 92 -23.60 6.88 -0.44
CA PRO A 92 -24.21 7.39 0.77
C PRO A 92 -23.38 7.09 2.03
N PRO A 93 -23.37 7.98 3.04
CA PRO A 93 -22.57 7.78 4.26
C PRO A 93 -22.83 6.46 4.97
N ASP A 94 -24.08 5.99 5.01
CA ASP A 94 -24.45 4.72 5.65
C ASP A 94 -23.82 3.52 4.92
N LEU A 95 -23.77 3.55 3.59
CA LEU A 95 -23.10 2.52 2.80
C LEU A 95 -21.59 2.47 3.13
N VAL A 96 -20.93 3.63 3.16
CA VAL A 96 -19.50 3.72 3.47
C VAL A 96 -19.23 3.25 4.90
N THR A 97 -20.04 3.70 5.85
CA THR A 97 -19.92 3.32 7.28
C THR A 97 -20.11 1.82 7.48
N ALA A 98 -21.11 1.21 6.82
CA ALA A 98 -21.33 -0.23 6.87
C ALA A 98 -20.17 -1.02 6.27
N ALA A 99 -19.63 -0.55 5.12
CA ALA A 99 -18.45 -1.16 4.51
C ALA A 99 -17.23 -1.11 5.42
N LEU A 100 -16.95 0.04 6.04
CA LEU A 100 -15.84 0.21 6.99
C LEU A 100 -15.98 -0.65 8.25
N ALA A 101 -17.22 -0.81 8.75
CA ALA A 101 -17.50 -1.68 9.91
C ALA A 101 -17.26 -3.17 9.60
N GLY A 102 -17.46 -3.58 8.34
CA GLY A 102 -17.23 -4.94 7.87
C GLY A 102 -15.78 -5.31 7.57
N LEU A 103 -14.85 -4.35 7.61
CA LEU A 103 -13.44 -4.61 7.29
C LEU A 103 -12.78 -5.50 8.34
N ARG A 104 -12.04 -6.52 7.86
CA ARG A 104 -11.13 -7.29 8.71
C ARG A 104 -9.95 -6.41 9.10
N ARG A 105 -9.62 -6.39 10.38
CA ARG A 105 -8.50 -5.60 10.93
C ARG A 105 -7.26 -6.44 11.16
N ASP A 106 -7.42 -7.76 11.29
CA ASP A 106 -6.32 -8.71 11.43
C ASP A 106 -6.03 -9.29 10.06
N ILE A 107 -4.98 -8.79 9.43
CA ILE A 107 -4.55 -9.21 8.10
C ILE A 107 -3.17 -9.84 8.22
N THR A 108 -3.04 -11.09 7.73
CA THR A 108 -1.75 -11.73 7.56
C THR A 108 -1.42 -11.81 6.07
N LEU A 109 -0.26 -11.28 5.70
CA LEU A 109 0.33 -11.44 4.39
C LEU A 109 1.28 -12.63 4.47
N TYR A 110 0.94 -13.70 3.77
CA TYR A 110 1.66 -14.96 3.84
C TYR A 110 2.87 -14.97 2.90
N GLY A 111 4.00 -15.50 3.38
CA GLY A 111 5.06 -15.97 2.52
C GLY A 111 4.76 -17.36 1.97
N ARG A 112 5.53 -17.84 0.99
CA ARG A 112 5.47 -19.25 0.55
C ARG A 112 6.07 -20.20 1.59
N ALA A 113 6.96 -19.68 2.45
CA ALA A 113 7.46 -20.37 3.64
C ALA A 113 6.90 -19.65 4.88
N GLY A 114 6.45 -20.40 5.89
CA GLY A 114 5.73 -19.85 7.04
C GLY A 114 6.54 -18.93 7.97
N ASP A 115 7.87 -18.91 7.84
CA ASP A 115 8.78 -17.99 8.53
C ASP A 115 8.79 -16.56 7.92
N HIS A 116 8.11 -16.38 6.79
CA HIS A 116 7.94 -15.09 6.11
C HIS A 116 6.54 -14.51 6.22
N ASP A 117 5.70 -15.04 7.09
CA ASP A 117 4.36 -14.50 7.32
C ASP A 117 4.44 -13.17 8.07
N MET A 118 3.63 -12.18 7.64
CA MET A 118 3.58 -10.84 8.21
C MET A 118 2.17 -10.54 8.70
N THR A 119 2.00 -10.39 10.00
CA THR A 119 0.71 -9.98 10.57
C THR A 119 0.69 -8.46 10.70
N LEU A 120 -0.21 -7.82 9.95
CA LEU A 120 -0.42 -6.38 10.00
C LEU A 120 -1.23 -6.03 11.24
N SER A 121 -0.53 -5.79 12.35
CA SER A 121 -1.12 -5.38 13.63
C SER A 121 -0.57 -4.02 14.04
N SER A 122 -1.23 -3.37 15.03
CA SER A 122 -0.79 -2.07 15.52
C SER A 122 0.64 -2.17 16.10
N GLY A 123 1.55 -1.34 15.58
CA GLY A 123 2.94 -1.27 16.03
C GLY A 123 3.93 -2.17 15.28
N ALA A 124 3.47 -3.08 14.42
CA ALA A 124 4.35 -3.85 13.55
C ALA A 124 4.84 -2.99 12.37
N VAL A 125 6.14 -3.05 12.07
CA VAL A 125 6.75 -2.36 10.94
C VAL A 125 7.44 -3.39 10.05
N TYR A 126 7.00 -3.46 8.80
CA TYR A 126 7.61 -4.31 7.79
C TYR A 126 8.20 -3.47 6.67
N VAL A 127 9.38 -3.82 6.24
CA VAL A 127 10.11 -3.14 5.17
C VAL A 127 10.15 -4.04 3.95
N GLY A 128 9.96 -3.47 2.77
CA GLY A 128 10.04 -4.18 1.51
C GLY A 128 10.66 -3.34 0.40
N THR A 129 10.81 -3.95 -0.76
CA THR A 129 11.18 -3.21 -1.97
C THR A 129 9.96 -2.47 -2.53
N GLY A 130 10.19 -1.50 -3.40
CA GLY A 130 9.12 -0.74 -4.05
C GLY A 130 9.64 0.05 -5.22
N GLY A 131 8.72 0.71 -5.90
CA GLY A 131 8.98 1.41 -7.14
C GLY A 131 8.64 0.53 -8.35
N ALA A 132 9.06 0.90 -9.50
CA ALA A 132 9.07 0.12 -10.73
C ALA A 132 9.94 0.90 -11.72
N SER A 133 11.23 0.97 -11.45
CA SER A 133 12.17 1.68 -12.32
C SER A 133 12.27 0.98 -13.69
N PRO A 134 12.21 1.73 -14.81
CA PRO A 134 12.46 1.17 -16.14
C PRO A 134 13.96 0.99 -16.43
N LEU A 135 14.82 1.47 -15.53
CA LEU A 135 16.28 1.44 -15.69
C LEU A 135 16.93 0.81 -14.47
N ILE A 136 18.06 0.15 -14.72
CA ILE A 136 18.96 -0.39 -13.70
C ILE A 136 20.39 0.11 -13.95
N PHE A 137 21.13 0.39 -12.86
CA PHE A 137 22.56 0.68 -12.98
C PHE A 137 23.32 -0.64 -13.12
N ASP A 138 23.96 -0.82 -14.27
CA ASP A 138 24.82 -1.98 -14.53
C ASP A 138 26.25 -1.67 -14.06
N ALA A 139 26.62 -2.30 -12.96
CA ALA A 139 27.92 -2.09 -12.32
C ALA A 139 29.09 -2.56 -13.22
N GLY A 140 28.89 -3.57 -14.04
CA GLY A 140 29.90 -4.08 -14.99
C GLY A 140 30.15 -3.12 -16.15
N LEU A 141 29.10 -2.45 -16.60
CA LEU A 141 29.18 -1.47 -17.70
C LEU A 141 29.40 -0.03 -17.19
N GLY A 142 29.25 0.22 -15.89
CA GLY A 142 29.37 1.56 -15.29
C GLY A 142 28.30 2.57 -15.76
N LYS A 143 27.13 2.10 -16.25
CA LYS A 143 26.08 2.96 -16.79
C LYS A 143 24.68 2.41 -16.53
N TYR A 144 23.67 3.27 -16.67
CA TYR A 144 22.28 2.84 -16.68
C TYR A 144 21.93 2.17 -18.01
N ARG A 145 21.14 1.11 -17.93
CA ARG A 145 20.48 0.45 -19.07
C ARG A 145 19.03 0.11 -18.74
N GLU A 146 18.25 -0.23 -19.72
CA GLU A 146 16.92 -0.79 -19.51
C GLU A 146 17.02 -2.08 -18.70
N SER A 147 16.09 -2.21 -17.73
CA SER A 147 15.95 -3.41 -16.92
C SER A 147 15.19 -4.50 -17.69
N ASN A 148 15.51 -5.74 -17.40
CA ASN A 148 14.92 -6.92 -18.03
C ASN A 148 14.41 -7.91 -16.99
N LEU A 149 13.84 -9.04 -17.44
CA LEU A 149 13.26 -10.05 -16.56
C LEU A 149 14.29 -10.72 -15.65
N VAL A 150 15.53 -10.89 -16.14
CA VAL A 150 16.62 -11.48 -15.35
C VAL A 150 17.00 -10.55 -14.19
N ASP A 151 17.06 -9.24 -14.43
CA ASP A 151 17.34 -8.27 -13.37
C ASP A 151 16.27 -8.33 -12.26
N LEU A 152 15.01 -8.50 -12.64
CA LEU A 152 13.90 -8.63 -11.69
C LEU A 152 14.03 -9.92 -10.87
N TYR A 153 14.34 -11.04 -11.51
CA TYR A 153 14.54 -12.32 -10.84
C TYR A 153 15.74 -12.27 -9.88
N ASP A 154 16.86 -11.68 -10.30
CA ASP A 154 18.04 -11.55 -9.45
C ASP A 154 17.80 -10.60 -8.26
N ALA A 155 17.02 -9.52 -8.46
CA ALA A 155 16.58 -8.66 -7.37
C ALA A 155 15.72 -9.44 -6.34
N ALA A 156 14.82 -10.30 -6.81
CA ALA A 156 14.01 -11.14 -5.92
C ALA A 156 14.87 -12.11 -5.11
N ARG A 157 15.85 -12.77 -5.75
CA ARG A 157 16.82 -13.65 -5.08
C ARG A 157 17.69 -12.93 -4.07
N LEU A 158 18.10 -11.71 -4.37
CA LEU A 158 18.85 -10.89 -3.43
C LEU A 158 18.01 -10.58 -2.20
N VAL A 159 16.77 -10.12 -2.39
CA VAL A 159 15.85 -9.78 -1.31
C VAL A 159 15.49 -11.00 -0.46
N ASP A 160 15.41 -12.19 -1.06
CA ASP A 160 15.17 -13.44 -0.34
C ASP A 160 16.22 -13.71 0.75
N ARG A 161 17.47 -13.25 0.56
CA ARG A 161 18.59 -13.40 1.48
C ARG A 161 18.74 -12.27 2.52
N LEU A 162 17.89 -11.26 2.47
CA LEU A 162 17.95 -10.09 3.36
C LEU A 162 16.92 -10.20 4.48
N ASP A 163 17.32 -10.56 5.68
CA ASP A 163 16.43 -10.81 6.82
C ASP A 163 15.54 -9.60 7.18
N HIS A 164 16.03 -8.39 6.99
CA HIS A 164 15.32 -7.15 7.32
C HIS A 164 14.50 -6.57 6.16
N VAL A 165 14.40 -7.26 5.03
CA VAL A 165 13.48 -6.95 3.93
C VAL A 165 12.41 -8.03 3.92
N HIS A 166 11.21 -7.71 4.38
CA HIS A 166 10.18 -8.68 4.74
C HIS A 166 9.32 -9.12 3.56
N PHE A 167 9.15 -8.27 2.55
CA PHE A 167 8.36 -8.57 1.36
C PHE A 167 9.03 -8.06 0.07
N PHE A 168 8.64 -8.61 -1.04
CA PHE A 168 9.14 -8.20 -2.35
C PHE A 168 8.03 -7.52 -3.16
N SER A 169 8.17 -6.21 -3.37
CA SER A 169 7.40 -5.47 -4.37
C SER A 169 8.31 -5.16 -5.54
N ARG A 170 7.84 -5.43 -6.75
CA ARG A 170 8.58 -5.29 -8.01
C ARG A 170 9.39 -3.98 -8.09
N PRO A 171 10.73 -3.98 -8.00
CA PRO A 171 11.52 -2.75 -8.00
C PRO A 171 11.89 -2.26 -9.41
N VAL A 172 11.84 -3.13 -10.41
CA VAL A 172 12.16 -2.82 -11.81
C VAL A 172 11.11 -3.38 -12.77
N VAL A 173 11.01 -2.79 -13.96
CA VAL A 173 10.10 -3.23 -15.04
C VAL A 173 10.89 -4.06 -16.05
N ALA A 174 10.45 -5.28 -16.38
CA ALA A 174 11.02 -6.10 -17.42
C ALA A 174 10.70 -5.51 -18.81
N ARG A 175 11.62 -4.71 -19.36
CA ARG A 175 11.42 -3.98 -20.62
C ARG A 175 11.58 -4.86 -21.87
N ASP A 176 12.04 -6.08 -21.70
CA ASP A 176 12.25 -7.10 -22.73
C ASP A 176 11.00 -7.94 -23.05
N MET A 177 9.84 -7.60 -22.47
CA MET A 177 8.58 -8.30 -22.74
C MET A 177 7.86 -7.72 -23.95
N PRO A 178 7.25 -8.56 -24.81
CA PRO A 178 6.65 -8.13 -26.08
C PRO A 178 5.34 -7.33 -25.90
N ASP A 179 4.58 -7.60 -24.84
CA ASP A 179 3.31 -6.94 -24.54
C ASP A 179 2.99 -6.94 -23.03
N ALA A 180 1.90 -6.28 -22.65
CA ALA A 180 1.50 -6.11 -21.26
C ALA A 180 1.17 -7.45 -20.56
N ARG A 181 0.51 -8.40 -21.25
CA ARG A 181 0.17 -9.70 -20.66
C ARG A 181 1.42 -10.53 -20.38
N HIS A 182 2.38 -10.58 -21.33
CA HIS A 182 3.65 -11.24 -21.10
C HIS A 182 4.43 -10.56 -19.96
N LEU A 183 4.40 -9.22 -19.89
CA LEU A 183 5.02 -8.48 -18.81
C LEU A 183 4.42 -8.89 -17.44
N ASP A 184 3.10 -8.90 -17.31
CA ASP A 184 2.42 -9.22 -16.04
C ASP A 184 2.73 -10.64 -15.57
N VAL A 185 2.54 -11.61 -16.47
CA VAL A 185 2.66 -13.04 -16.15
C VAL A 185 4.11 -13.41 -15.83
N ASN A 186 5.06 -12.97 -16.67
CA ASN A 186 6.49 -13.25 -16.45
C ASN A 186 7.04 -12.49 -15.23
N THR A 187 6.54 -11.27 -14.95
CA THR A 187 6.87 -10.55 -13.72
C THR A 187 6.45 -11.35 -12.49
N ALA A 188 5.19 -11.80 -12.44
CA ALA A 188 4.70 -12.61 -11.32
C ALA A 188 5.53 -13.90 -11.16
N PHE A 189 5.81 -14.59 -12.27
CA PHE A 189 6.61 -15.80 -12.25
C PHE A 189 8.05 -15.55 -11.74
N ALA A 190 8.75 -14.53 -12.26
CA ALA A 190 10.11 -14.22 -11.85
C ALA A 190 10.20 -13.83 -10.37
N CYS A 191 9.24 -13.02 -9.88
CA CYS A 191 9.18 -12.67 -8.47
C CYS A 191 8.96 -13.91 -7.59
N LEU A 192 7.97 -14.73 -7.92
CA LEU A 192 7.67 -15.96 -7.17
C LEU A 192 8.78 -17.00 -7.25
N ALA A 193 9.49 -17.11 -8.36
CA ALA A 193 10.62 -18.02 -8.49
C ALA A 193 11.84 -17.54 -7.69
N GLY A 194 12.00 -16.23 -7.52
CA GLY A 194 13.16 -15.62 -6.89
C GLY A 194 13.11 -15.54 -5.36
N THR A 195 11.91 -15.47 -4.75
CA THR A 195 11.79 -15.34 -3.29
C THR A 195 10.66 -16.16 -2.71
N ALA A 196 10.83 -16.62 -1.47
CA ALA A 196 9.78 -17.25 -0.67
C ALA A 196 8.94 -16.24 0.14
N LYS A 197 9.31 -14.97 0.16
CA LYS A 197 8.60 -13.89 0.84
C LYS A 197 7.31 -13.53 0.12
N HIS A 198 6.43 -12.79 0.80
CA HIS A 198 5.22 -12.26 0.17
C HIS A 198 5.56 -11.37 -1.03
N VAL A 199 4.88 -11.56 -2.15
CA VAL A 199 5.12 -10.83 -3.41
C VAL A 199 4.00 -9.83 -3.66
N PHE A 200 4.38 -8.58 -3.96
CA PHE A 200 3.47 -7.58 -4.53
C PHE A 200 3.82 -7.34 -6.01
N THR A 201 2.83 -7.51 -6.87
CA THR A 201 2.93 -7.21 -8.30
C THR A 201 1.69 -6.44 -8.77
N SER A 202 1.48 -6.31 -10.07
CA SER A 202 0.29 -5.71 -10.67
C SER A 202 -0.14 -6.51 -11.88
N ALA A 203 -1.37 -6.32 -12.32
CA ALA A 203 -1.91 -6.87 -13.56
C ALA A 203 -2.54 -5.73 -14.37
N SER A 204 -2.43 -5.78 -15.68
CA SER A 204 -2.95 -4.78 -16.62
C SER A 204 -4.32 -5.16 -17.18
N SER A 205 -4.77 -6.39 -16.96
CA SER A 205 -6.07 -6.87 -17.44
C SER A 205 -6.62 -8.01 -16.59
N PRO A 206 -7.93 -8.27 -16.62
CA PRO A 206 -8.53 -9.44 -15.98
C PRO A 206 -7.94 -10.78 -16.47
N GLU A 207 -7.53 -10.87 -17.73
CA GLU A 207 -6.87 -12.06 -18.29
C GLU A 207 -5.54 -12.33 -17.61
N SER A 208 -4.71 -11.27 -17.41
CA SER A 208 -3.45 -11.38 -16.68
C SER A 208 -3.67 -11.85 -15.24
N VAL A 209 -4.75 -11.42 -14.58
CA VAL A 209 -5.11 -11.90 -13.22
C VAL A 209 -5.36 -13.40 -13.21
N ARG A 210 -6.10 -13.94 -14.19
CA ARG A 210 -6.39 -15.39 -14.29
C ARG A 210 -5.12 -16.21 -14.49
N ASP A 211 -4.23 -15.72 -15.35
CA ASP A 211 -2.95 -16.39 -15.61
C ASP A 211 -2.08 -16.41 -14.34
N ILE A 212 -1.98 -15.27 -13.64
CA ILE A 212 -1.24 -15.15 -12.36
C ILE A 212 -1.87 -16.06 -11.30
N ALA A 213 -3.21 -16.10 -11.18
CA ALA A 213 -3.89 -16.99 -10.26
C ALA A 213 -3.57 -18.47 -10.55
N THR A 214 -3.53 -18.85 -11.83
CA THR A 214 -3.19 -20.22 -12.25
C THR A 214 -1.77 -20.59 -11.79
N ILE A 215 -0.80 -19.70 -11.94
CA ILE A 215 0.58 -19.89 -11.44
C ILE A 215 0.54 -20.07 -9.91
N CYS A 216 -0.17 -19.19 -9.20
CA CYS A 216 -0.27 -19.27 -7.74
C CYS A 216 -0.90 -20.58 -7.27
N TYR A 217 -1.95 -21.05 -7.92
CA TYR A 217 -2.61 -22.32 -7.59
C TYR A 217 -1.71 -23.54 -7.83
N GLN A 218 -0.93 -23.52 -8.90
CA GLN A 218 0.06 -24.58 -9.16
C GLN A 218 1.16 -24.59 -8.09
N ILE A 219 1.66 -23.44 -7.70
CA ILE A 219 2.68 -23.31 -6.64
C ILE A 219 2.13 -23.75 -5.28
N ALA A 220 0.89 -23.38 -4.95
CA ALA A 220 0.23 -23.76 -3.70
C ALA A 220 -0.22 -25.24 -3.68
N GLY A 221 -0.29 -25.90 -4.83
CA GLY A 221 -0.80 -27.25 -5.02
C GLY A 221 -2.31 -27.33 -5.24
N SER A 222 -3.07 -26.28 -4.94
CA SER A 222 -4.49 -26.16 -5.24
C SER A 222 -5.00 -24.72 -5.10
N GLU A 223 -6.18 -24.42 -5.66
CA GLU A 223 -6.88 -23.17 -5.44
C GLU A 223 -7.19 -22.94 -3.96
N THR A 224 -7.71 -23.96 -3.27
CA THR A 224 -8.05 -23.87 -1.84
C THR A 224 -6.82 -23.52 -0.99
N ALA A 225 -5.70 -24.20 -1.23
CA ALA A 225 -4.46 -23.93 -0.49
C ALA A 225 -3.93 -22.50 -0.69
N PHE A 226 -4.06 -21.97 -1.91
CA PHE A 226 -3.70 -20.57 -2.17
C PHE A 226 -4.66 -19.60 -1.48
N ARG A 227 -5.99 -19.83 -1.55
CA ARG A 227 -6.98 -18.95 -0.89
C ARG A 227 -6.83 -18.91 0.62
N ASP A 228 -6.41 -20.00 1.22
CA ASP A 228 -6.15 -20.08 2.67
C ASP A 228 -4.91 -19.28 3.07
N LYS A 229 -3.87 -19.31 2.23
CA LYS A 229 -2.59 -18.61 2.46
C LYS A 229 -2.06 -17.95 1.18
N PRO A 230 -2.66 -16.84 0.76
CA PRO A 230 -2.23 -16.16 -0.44
C PRO A 230 -0.89 -15.46 -0.22
N PHE A 231 0.13 -15.89 -0.96
CA PHE A 231 1.50 -15.39 -0.87
C PHE A 231 1.85 -14.34 -1.93
N LEU A 232 0.84 -13.92 -2.70
CA LEU A 232 0.93 -12.84 -3.69
C LEU A 232 -0.27 -11.92 -3.54
N SER A 233 -0.02 -10.62 -3.63
CA SER A 233 -1.03 -9.55 -3.68
C SER A 233 -0.86 -8.70 -4.93
N LEU A 234 -1.96 -8.12 -5.42
CA LEU A 234 -1.93 -7.16 -6.52
C LEU A 234 -2.01 -5.72 -6.01
N ASN A 235 -1.10 -4.87 -6.49
CA ASN A 235 -1.19 -3.42 -6.33
C ASN A 235 -2.16 -2.86 -7.37
N VAL A 236 -3.16 -2.13 -6.91
CA VAL A 236 -4.24 -1.62 -7.77
C VAL A 236 -4.41 -0.12 -7.55
N ASN A 237 -4.25 0.66 -8.63
CA ASN A 237 -4.50 2.10 -8.64
C ASN A 237 -5.88 2.36 -9.24
N HIS A 238 -6.93 2.06 -8.49
CA HIS A 238 -8.30 2.07 -8.99
C HIS A 238 -8.90 3.48 -9.15
N VAL A 239 -8.30 4.49 -8.52
CA VAL A 239 -8.72 5.88 -8.61
C VAL A 239 -7.68 6.73 -9.32
N VAL A 240 -8.13 7.46 -10.33
CA VAL A 240 -7.36 8.48 -11.05
C VAL A 240 -7.82 9.85 -10.59
N PRO A 241 -6.99 10.62 -9.88
CA PRO A 241 -7.35 11.98 -9.48
C PRO A 241 -7.63 12.89 -10.69
N PRO A 242 -8.59 13.82 -10.59
CA PRO A 242 -9.50 14.01 -9.46
C PRO A 242 -10.78 13.18 -9.58
N LEU A 243 -11.08 12.37 -8.56
CA LEU A 243 -12.38 11.73 -8.36
C LEU A 243 -12.92 10.93 -9.57
N ARG A 244 -12.07 10.12 -10.20
CA ARG A 244 -12.44 9.21 -11.29
C ARG A 244 -11.89 7.82 -11.00
N PHE A 245 -12.61 6.81 -11.45
CA PHE A 245 -12.10 5.45 -11.50
C PHE A 245 -11.30 5.21 -12.79
N ASP A 246 -10.47 4.18 -12.77
CA ASP A 246 -9.96 3.52 -13.97
C ASP A 246 -10.78 2.23 -14.18
N PRO A 247 -11.64 2.16 -15.22
CA PRO A 247 -12.53 1.02 -15.41
C PRO A 247 -11.78 -0.31 -15.56
N ILE A 248 -10.66 -0.33 -16.26
CA ILE A 248 -9.86 -1.55 -16.47
C ILE A 248 -9.29 -2.02 -15.12
N THR A 249 -8.77 -1.11 -14.34
CA THR A 249 -8.20 -1.43 -13.02
C THR A 249 -9.28 -1.88 -12.03
N LEU A 250 -10.50 -1.36 -12.13
CA LEU A 250 -11.65 -1.87 -11.36
C LEU A 250 -11.97 -3.32 -11.73
N ASP A 251 -11.98 -3.66 -13.02
CA ASP A 251 -12.24 -5.02 -13.47
C ASP A 251 -11.12 -5.98 -13.03
N VAL A 252 -9.85 -5.53 -13.05
CA VAL A 252 -8.72 -6.26 -12.47
C VAL A 252 -8.95 -6.52 -10.97
N MET A 253 -9.41 -5.53 -10.22
CA MET A 253 -9.70 -5.67 -8.78
C MET A 253 -10.81 -6.68 -8.52
N VAL A 254 -11.91 -6.62 -9.27
CA VAL A 254 -13.02 -7.56 -9.16
C VAL A 254 -12.55 -8.98 -9.46
N GLU A 255 -11.73 -9.15 -10.49
CA GLU A 255 -11.21 -10.46 -10.87
C GLU A 255 -10.22 -11.00 -9.83
N ALA A 256 -9.35 -10.14 -9.28
CA ALA A 256 -8.44 -10.53 -8.19
C ALA A 256 -9.22 -11.09 -6.98
N VAL A 257 -10.29 -10.42 -6.58
CA VAL A 257 -11.18 -10.88 -5.48
C VAL A 257 -11.79 -12.24 -5.81
N ARG A 258 -12.26 -12.45 -7.05
CA ARG A 258 -12.83 -13.75 -7.51
C ARG A 258 -11.82 -14.89 -7.35
N PHE A 259 -10.56 -14.64 -7.66
CA PHE A 259 -9.49 -15.65 -7.56
C PHE A 259 -8.82 -15.70 -6.19
N GLY A 260 -9.31 -14.94 -5.19
CA GLY A 260 -8.78 -14.95 -3.83
C GLY A 260 -7.39 -14.32 -3.70
N ILE A 261 -7.03 -13.45 -4.65
CA ILE A 261 -5.78 -12.69 -4.59
C ILE A 261 -6.04 -11.42 -3.77
N PRO A 262 -5.31 -11.17 -2.66
CA PRO A 262 -5.41 -9.94 -1.91
C PRO A 262 -5.06 -8.72 -2.77
N VAL A 263 -5.74 -7.61 -2.52
CA VAL A 263 -5.55 -6.37 -3.27
C VAL A 263 -5.05 -5.27 -2.34
N MET A 264 -3.95 -4.64 -2.69
CA MET A 264 -3.48 -3.42 -2.08
C MET A 264 -3.93 -2.23 -2.94
N VAL A 265 -4.89 -1.47 -2.41
CA VAL A 265 -5.44 -0.31 -3.11
C VAL A 265 -4.56 0.93 -2.87
N ASN A 266 -4.27 1.65 -3.95
CA ASN A 266 -3.48 2.86 -3.95
C ASN A 266 -4.21 3.99 -4.64
N CYS A 267 -3.93 5.23 -4.21
CA CYS A 267 -4.35 6.44 -4.88
C CYS A 267 -3.21 7.46 -4.81
N PHE A 268 -2.89 8.10 -5.92
CA PHE A 268 -1.80 9.07 -6.03
C PHE A 268 -2.33 10.43 -6.46
N GLY A 269 -2.67 11.27 -5.46
CA GLY A 269 -2.98 12.67 -5.69
C GLY A 269 -1.72 13.53 -5.61
N GLN A 270 -1.49 14.39 -6.61
CA GLN A 270 -0.42 15.38 -6.58
C GLN A 270 -0.96 16.68 -6.01
N LEU A 271 -0.45 17.10 -4.85
CA LEU A 271 -0.83 18.33 -4.18
C LEU A 271 -0.69 19.54 -5.12
N GLY A 272 -1.78 20.26 -5.32
CA GLY A 272 -1.83 21.43 -6.18
C GLY A 272 -1.84 21.17 -7.69
N ALA A 273 -1.79 19.90 -8.13
CA ALA A 273 -1.89 19.52 -9.54
C ALA A 273 -3.15 18.69 -9.83
N SER A 274 -3.23 17.48 -9.32
CA SER A 274 -4.40 16.61 -9.46
C SER A 274 -5.22 16.47 -8.16
N SER A 275 -4.77 17.13 -7.10
CA SER A 275 -5.44 17.23 -5.80
C SER A 275 -5.44 18.69 -5.32
N PRO A 276 -6.28 19.04 -4.33
CA PRO A 276 -6.30 20.37 -3.73
C PRO A 276 -4.92 20.83 -3.23
N VAL A 277 -4.75 22.16 -3.08
CA VAL A 277 -3.50 22.80 -2.67
C VAL A 277 -3.17 22.64 -1.18
N THR A 278 -4.09 22.15 -0.38
CA THR A 278 -3.89 21.91 1.05
C THR A 278 -3.68 20.42 1.33
N ILE A 279 -2.88 20.09 2.33
CA ILE A 279 -2.65 18.68 2.75
C ILE A 279 -3.97 18.03 3.16
N ALA A 280 -4.78 18.71 4.00
CA ALA A 280 -6.08 18.20 4.41
C ALA A 280 -7.02 17.94 3.21
N GLY A 281 -7.09 18.86 2.25
CA GLY A 281 -7.87 18.68 1.03
C GLY A 281 -7.38 17.53 0.16
N CYS A 282 -6.05 17.34 0.07
CA CYS A 282 -5.47 16.21 -0.66
C CYS A 282 -5.80 14.86 0.00
N VAL A 283 -5.81 14.81 1.33
CA VAL A 283 -6.18 13.60 2.09
C VAL A 283 -7.69 13.32 2.00
N THR A 284 -8.51 14.39 1.94
CA THR A 284 -9.97 14.27 1.79
C THR A 284 -10.37 13.68 0.44
N GLN A 285 -9.67 14.07 -0.65
CA GLN A 285 -9.88 13.56 -2.00
C GLN A 285 -9.40 12.13 -2.15
#